data_8d3241e80f72c6f23581517d887363a7
#
_entry.id   8d3241e80f72c6f23581517d887363a7
#
_cell.length_a   1.000
_cell.length_b   1.000
_cell.length_c   1.000
_cell.angle_alpha   90.00
_cell.angle_beta   90.00
_cell.angle_gamma   90.00
#
_symmetry.space_group_name_H-M   'P 1'
#
loop_
_entity.id
_entity.type
_entity.pdbx_description
1 polymer ?
#
loop_
_entity_poly.entity_id
_entity_poly.type
_entity_poly.pdbx_seq_one_letter_code
_entity_poly.pdbx_strand_id
1 'polypeptide(L)'
;MNDSSPEMIAIAEEYLKKMKPNIAGWEADFGKEMMTKGKAWLNFTWSGDAVWAMEEASAVGVDLGDEVPLEGSNIWYDGWAIPKYARNVKAASYFMDYLCRPDIVSRNMEVTGYVSTVATPEILAEKIDTTQTEFSDVSYFFGPGAERIQIDPAQYPDRKVVERCAMIRDFGNETEVVLEMWSRVKGDNLNSWIVILIFAVFGLLFVWVVYKRINRYQQKRRHRRRRSWYKKK
;
A
#
# COMPACT_ATOMS: atom_id res chain seq x y z
N MET A 1 -12.06 8.31 -12.00
CA MET A 1 -11.35 7.30 -11.20
C MET A 1 -11.81 5.87 -11.51
N ASN A 2 -13.10 5.55 -11.52
CA ASN A 2 -13.62 4.18 -11.70
C ASN A 2 -13.90 3.80 -13.17
N ASP A 3 -13.23 4.44 -14.12
CA ASP A 3 -13.39 4.17 -15.55
C ASP A 3 -12.32 3.17 -15.99
N SER A 4 -12.74 1.95 -16.32
CA SER A 4 -11.92 0.84 -16.77
C SER A 4 -11.93 0.65 -18.29
N SER A 5 -12.42 1.65 -19.03
CA SER A 5 -12.36 1.61 -20.49
C SER A 5 -10.91 1.47 -20.98
N PRO A 6 -10.67 0.76 -22.09
CA PRO A 6 -9.33 0.58 -22.63
C PRO A 6 -8.59 1.89 -22.89
N GLU A 7 -9.31 2.94 -23.26
CA GLU A 7 -8.77 4.27 -23.48
C GLU A 7 -8.25 4.88 -22.18
N MET A 8 -9.04 4.85 -21.11
CA MET A 8 -8.64 5.41 -19.81
C MET A 8 -7.52 4.62 -19.16
N ILE A 9 -7.52 3.29 -19.31
CA ILE A 9 -6.42 2.43 -18.86
C ILE A 9 -5.13 2.79 -19.60
N ALA A 10 -5.18 3.00 -20.91
CA ALA A 10 -4.00 3.39 -21.70
C ALA A 10 -3.45 4.77 -21.28
N ILE A 11 -4.33 5.74 -21.02
CA ILE A 11 -3.97 7.07 -20.51
C ILE A 11 -3.30 6.93 -19.13
N ALA A 12 -3.89 6.16 -18.22
CA ALA A 12 -3.32 5.93 -16.89
C ALA A 12 -1.95 5.26 -16.97
N GLU A 13 -1.79 4.25 -17.84
CA GLU A 13 -0.51 3.58 -18.08
C GLU A 13 0.57 4.54 -18.57
N GLU A 14 0.23 5.43 -19.51
CA GLU A 14 1.15 6.42 -20.06
C GLU A 14 1.62 7.40 -18.96
N TYR A 15 0.69 7.94 -18.16
CA TYR A 15 1.05 8.85 -17.05
C TYR A 15 1.91 8.17 -16.00
N LEU A 16 1.56 6.95 -15.57
CA LEU A 16 2.34 6.19 -14.60
C LEU A 16 3.76 5.90 -15.11
N LYS A 17 3.91 5.57 -16.39
CA LYS A 17 5.23 5.36 -17.03
C LYS A 17 6.04 6.66 -17.09
N LYS A 18 5.41 7.81 -17.35
CA LYS A 18 6.08 9.12 -17.32
C LYS A 18 6.56 9.49 -15.92
N MET A 19 5.77 9.17 -14.89
CA MET A 19 6.13 9.43 -13.50
C MET A 19 7.23 8.51 -12.96
N LYS A 20 7.31 7.30 -13.48
CA LYS A 20 8.16 6.22 -12.99
C LYS A 20 9.63 6.59 -12.71
N PRO A 21 10.35 7.37 -13.55
CA PRO A 21 11.73 7.77 -13.27
C PRO A 21 11.92 8.56 -11.97
N ASN A 22 10.85 9.21 -11.47
CA ASN A 22 10.85 10.01 -10.26
C ASN A 22 10.25 9.29 -9.06
N ILE A 23 9.82 8.03 -9.22
CA ILE A 23 9.20 7.24 -8.15
C ILE A 23 10.28 6.46 -7.41
N ALA A 24 10.44 6.76 -6.11
CA ALA A 24 11.39 6.08 -5.24
C ALA A 24 10.97 4.63 -4.92
N GLY A 25 9.67 4.34 -4.92
CA GLY A 25 9.13 2.98 -4.68
C GLY A 25 7.62 2.92 -4.88
N TRP A 26 7.13 1.74 -5.19
CA TRP A 26 5.72 1.39 -5.24
C TRP A 26 5.36 0.69 -3.93
N GLU A 27 5.07 1.49 -2.91
CA GLU A 27 4.83 1.01 -1.55
C GLU A 27 3.39 1.29 -1.13
N ALA A 28 2.77 0.34 -0.42
CA ALA A 28 1.48 0.52 0.21
C ALA A 28 1.61 0.85 1.70
N ASP A 29 2.59 0.27 2.39
CA ASP A 29 2.67 0.30 3.86
C ASP A 29 3.87 1.11 4.39
N PHE A 30 5.00 1.15 3.66
CA PHE A 30 6.27 1.74 4.14
C PHE A 30 6.56 3.14 3.60
N GLY A 31 5.67 3.72 2.78
CA GLY A 31 5.83 5.06 2.24
C GLY A 31 5.89 6.14 3.34
N LYS A 32 5.13 5.96 4.40
CA LYS A 32 5.09 6.85 5.56
C LYS A 32 6.46 6.96 6.26
N GLU A 33 7.19 5.84 6.44
CA GLU A 33 8.53 5.89 7.03
C GLU A 33 9.57 6.50 6.08
N MET A 34 9.34 6.48 4.78
CA MET A 34 10.20 7.16 3.83
C MET A 34 10.08 8.68 3.97
N MET A 35 8.89 9.19 4.24
CA MET A 35 8.64 10.62 4.51
C MET A 35 9.33 11.07 5.80
N THR A 36 9.10 10.38 6.91
CA THR A 36 9.69 10.72 8.22
C THR A 36 11.22 10.66 8.21
N LYS A 37 11.83 9.82 7.34
CA LYS A 37 13.28 9.69 7.17
C LYS A 37 13.87 10.62 6.09
N GLY A 38 13.06 11.50 5.49
CA GLY A 38 13.48 12.39 4.41
C GLY A 38 13.95 11.68 3.13
N LYS A 39 13.47 10.47 2.87
CA LYS A 39 13.83 9.68 1.68
C LYS A 39 12.90 9.93 0.50
N ALA A 40 11.76 10.52 0.72
CA ALA A 40 10.81 10.94 -0.30
C ALA A 40 10.30 12.34 0.02
N TRP A 41 9.94 13.11 -1.01
CA TRP A 41 9.39 14.46 -0.89
C TRP A 41 7.86 14.46 -0.98
N LEU A 42 7.30 13.47 -1.66
CA LEU A 42 5.88 13.25 -1.83
C LEU A 42 5.57 11.78 -1.59
N ASN A 43 4.48 11.53 -0.90
CA ASN A 43 3.93 10.18 -0.71
C ASN A 43 2.45 10.21 -1.07
N PHE A 44 2.04 9.35 -2.00
CA PHE A 44 0.64 9.11 -2.29
C PHE A 44 0.17 7.99 -1.38
N THR A 45 -0.56 8.33 -0.34
CA THR A 45 -0.84 7.45 0.79
C THR A 45 -2.29 7.52 1.25
N TRP A 46 -2.65 6.68 2.17
CA TRP A 46 -3.93 6.69 2.86
C TRP A 46 -3.96 7.80 3.92
N SER A 47 -5.14 8.38 4.18
CA SER A 47 -5.28 9.51 5.12
C SER A 47 -4.78 9.19 6.54
N GLY A 48 -5.08 8.01 7.09
CA GLY A 48 -4.58 7.62 8.42
C GLY A 48 -3.06 7.44 8.47
N ASP A 49 -2.45 6.94 7.38
CA ASP A 49 -1.00 6.86 7.27
C ASP A 49 -0.35 8.25 7.13
N ALA A 50 -1.04 9.22 6.50
CA ALA A 50 -0.59 10.60 6.44
C ALA A 50 -0.59 11.23 7.83
N VAL A 51 -1.66 11.10 8.61
CA VAL A 51 -1.75 11.58 10.00
C VAL A 51 -0.62 10.99 10.84
N TRP A 52 -0.43 9.68 10.81
CA TRP A 52 0.66 9.02 11.52
C TRP A 52 2.04 9.56 11.10
N ALA A 53 2.27 9.76 9.80
CA ALA A 53 3.54 10.28 9.28
C ALA A 53 3.81 11.71 9.75
N MET A 54 2.79 12.57 9.80
CA MET A 54 2.91 13.94 10.30
C MET A 54 3.26 13.98 11.79
N GLU A 55 2.62 13.13 12.62
CA GLU A 55 2.92 13.01 14.05
C GLU A 55 4.36 12.55 14.30
N GLU A 56 4.79 11.45 13.68
CA GLU A 56 6.15 10.91 13.82
C GLU A 56 7.22 11.87 13.30
N ALA A 57 6.95 12.55 12.18
CA ALA A 57 7.87 13.54 11.61
C ALA A 57 8.02 14.77 12.54
N SER A 58 6.92 15.26 13.10
CA SER A 58 6.92 16.36 14.06
C SER A 58 7.78 16.04 15.29
N ALA A 59 7.72 14.80 15.79
CA ALA A 59 8.51 14.34 16.93
C ALA A 59 10.03 14.41 16.68
N VAL A 60 10.48 14.39 15.43
CA VAL A 60 11.88 14.50 15.02
C VAL A 60 12.22 15.85 14.37
N GLY A 61 11.32 16.82 14.43
CA GLY A 61 11.53 18.18 13.92
C GLY A 61 11.39 18.31 12.40
N VAL A 62 10.68 17.38 11.74
CA VAL A 62 10.33 17.42 10.32
C VAL A 62 8.87 17.86 10.21
N ASP A 63 8.62 18.87 9.39
CA ASP A 63 7.26 19.38 9.13
C ASP A 63 6.74 18.74 7.83
N LEU A 64 5.64 17.98 7.95
CA LEU A 64 4.92 17.38 6.83
C LEU A 64 3.50 17.91 6.80
N GLY A 65 2.96 18.08 5.58
CA GLY A 65 1.56 18.44 5.35
C GLY A 65 0.83 17.36 4.57
N ASP A 66 -0.49 17.31 4.71
CA ASP A 66 -1.39 16.53 3.90
C ASP A 66 -2.23 17.42 2.98
N GLU A 67 -2.48 16.97 1.76
CA GLU A 67 -3.27 17.72 0.78
C GLU A 67 -4.06 16.76 -0.13
N VAL A 68 -5.34 17.01 -0.24
CA VAL A 68 -6.18 16.36 -1.27
C VAL A 68 -6.14 17.23 -2.53
N PRO A 69 -5.62 16.74 -3.67
CA PRO A 69 -5.50 17.51 -4.91
C PRO A 69 -6.84 18.12 -5.37
N LEU A 70 -6.76 19.20 -6.13
CA LEU A 70 -7.95 19.86 -6.70
C LEU A 70 -8.76 18.94 -7.61
N GLU A 71 -8.10 17.99 -8.25
CA GLU A 71 -8.70 16.96 -9.09
C GLU A 71 -9.52 15.95 -8.28
N GLY A 72 -9.38 15.94 -6.96
CA GLY A 72 -10.02 15.00 -6.06
C GLY A 72 -9.14 13.80 -5.71
N SER A 73 -9.71 12.88 -4.97
CA SER A 73 -9.09 11.65 -4.52
C SER A 73 -10.12 10.51 -4.46
N ASN A 74 -9.74 9.38 -3.89
CA ASN A 74 -10.63 8.29 -3.62
C ASN A 74 -11.22 8.38 -2.21
N ILE A 75 -12.43 7.84 -2.07
CA ILE A 75 -13.07 7.55 -0.78
C ILE A 75 -13.29 6.05 -0.72
N TRP A 76 -13.13 5.48 0.48
CA TRP A 76 -13.44 4.08 0.74
C TRP A 76 -14.03 3.91 2.14
N TYR A 77 -14.64 2.75 2.36
CA TYR A 77 -15.11 2.33 3.67
C TYR A 77 -14.63 0.91 3.92
N ASP A 78 -13.96 0.72 5.04
CA ASP A 78 -13.64 -0.61 5.56
C ASP A 78 -14.71 -1.04 6.54
N GLY A 79 -15.07 -2.31 6.51
CA GLY A 79 -16.13 -2.84 7.34
C GLY A 79 -15.82 -4.22 7.88
N TRP A 80 -16.29 -4.47 9.09
CA TRP A 80 -16.30 -5.81 9.66
C TRP A 80 -17.38 -6.67 9.02
N ALA A 81 -17.03 -7.91 8.66
CA ALA A 81 -17.99 -8.85 8.11
C ALA A 81 -17.91 -10.20 8.83
N ILE A 82 -19.06 -10.84 9.03
CA ILE A 82 -19.14 -12.19 9.56
C ILE A 82 -19.32 -13.15 8.39
N PRO A 83 -18.37 -14.06 8.11
CA PRO A 83 -18.48 -15.02 7.02
C PRO A 83 -19.72 -15.92 7.18
N LYS A 84 -20.33 -16.31 6.07
CA LYS A 84 -21.57 -17.12 6.02
C LYS A 84 -21.50 -18.41 6.89
N TYR A 85 -20.34 -19.01 6.98
CA TYR A 85 -20.14 -20.27 7.71
C TYR A 85 -19.38 -20.09 9.03
N ALA A 86 -19.38 -18.88 9.60
CA ALA A 86 -18.77 -18.64 10.90
C ALA A 86 -19.47 -19.46 12.01
N ARG A 87 -18.67 -20.07 12.89
CA ARG A 87 -19.22 -20.92 13.97
C ARG A 87 -19.71 -20.12 15.16
N ASN A 88 -19.12 -18.96 15.43
CA ASN A 88 -19.38 -18.13 16.61
C ASN A 88 -19.96 -16.77 16.23
N VAL A 89 -21.05 -16.78 15.42
CA VAL A 89 -21.72 -15.55 14.93
C VAL A 89 -22.09 -14.61 16.07
N LYS A 90 -22.67 -15.16 17.16
CA LYS A 90 -23.09 -14.36 18.32
C LYS A 90 -21.92 -13.64 19.00
N ALA A 91 -20.79 -14.33 19.20
CA ALA A 91 -19.61 -13.71 19.79
C ALA A 91 -19.00 -12.64 18.86
N ALA A 92 -18.97 -12.90 17.55
CA ALA A 92 -18.53 -11.91 16.56
C ALA A 92 -19.43 -10.67 16.56
N SER A 93 -20.76 -10.83 16.64
CA SER A 93 -21.70 -9.71 16.75
C SER A 93 -21.47 -8.87 18.00
N TYR A 94 -21.26 -9.49 19.17
CA TYR A 94 -20.94 -8.74 20.38
C TYR A 94 -19.60 -8.01 20.29
N PHE A 95 -18.62 -8.58 19.62
CA PHE A 95 -17.35 -7.91 19.40
C PHE A 95 -17.51 -6.68 18.48
N MET A 96 -18.28 -6.81 17.39
CA MET A 96 -18.58 -5.68 16.50
C MET A 96 -19.37 -4.59 17.22
N ASP A 97 -20.35 -4.96 18.04
CA ASP A 97 -21.11 -4.02 18.87
C ASP A 97 -20.20 -3.28 19.88
N TYR A 98 -19.30 -4.00 20.53
CA TYR A 98 -18.28 -3.41 21.41
C TYR A 98 -17.40 -2.39 20.67
N LEU A 99 -16.98 -2.69 19.43
CA LEU A 99 -16.17 -1.78 18.61
C LEU A 99 -16.91 -0.52 18.18
N CYS A 100 -18.26 -0.54 18.18
CA CYS A 100 -19.09 0.62 17.86
C CYS A 100 -19.35 1.55 19.06
N ARG A 101 -18.88 1.22 20.24
CA ARG A 101 -19.02 2.09 21.42
C ARG A 101 -18.18 3.36 21.24
N PRO A 102 -18.72 4.57 21.52
CA PRO A 102 -18.00 5.83 21.31
C PRO A 102 -16.62 5.89 21.97
N ASP A 103 -16.51 5.40 23.22
CA ASP A 103 -15.24 5.36 23.96
C ASP A 103 -14.19 4.43 23.33
N ILE A 104 -14.62 3.37 22.68
CA ILE A 104 -13.74 2.43 21.95
C ILE A 104 -13.39 2.98 20.58
N VAL A 105 -14.37 3.57 19.90
CA VAL A 105 -14.18 4.24 18.60
C VAL A 105 -13.13 5.33 18.71
N SER A 106 -13.25 6.23 19.70
CA SER A 106 -12.29 7.32 19.91
C SER A 106 -10.87 6.80 20.09
N ARG A 107 -10.67 5.79 20.94
CA ARG A 107 -9.37 5.15 21.15
C ARG A 107 -8.81 4.46 19.91
N ASN A 108 -9.65 3.82 19.11
CA ASN A 108 -9.22 3.21 17.87
C ASN A 108 -8.76 4.27 16.86
N MET A 109 -9.48 5.38 16.74
CA MET A 109 -9.09 6.50 15.87
C MET A 109 -7.75 7.11 16.27
N GLU A 110 -7.47 7.26 17.56
CA GLU A 110 -6.19 7.75 18.08
C GLU A 110 -5.01 6.85 17.68
N VAL A 111 -5.22 5.53 17.70
CA VAL A 111 -4.15 4.56 17.37
C VAL A 111 -3.94 4.41 15.86
N THR A 112 -5.03 4.48 15.09
CA THR A 112 -4.97 4.16 13.66
C THR A 112 -4.81 5.38 12.76
N GLY A 113 -5.14 6.59 13.25
CA GLY A 113 -5.22 7.81 12.46
C GLY A 113 -6.45 7.90 11.54
N TYR A 114 -7.19 6.80 11.37
CA TYR A 114 -8.39 6.77 10.52
C TYR A 114 -9.64 7.19 11.29
N VAL A 115 -10.62 7.75 10.57
CA VAL A 115 -11.91 8.13 11.14
C VAL A 115 -12.91 6.98 11.09
N SER A 116 -13.81 6.94 12.06
CA SER A 116 -14.88 5.95 12.11
C SER A 116 -16.16 6.49 11.45
N THR A 117 -16.98 5.57 10.95
CA THR A 117 -18.36 5.87 10.53
C THR A 117 -19.33 6.06 11.71
N VAL A 118 -18.90 5.76 12.93
CA VAL A 118 -19.66 6.06 14.14
C VAL A 118 -19.41 7.53 14.50
N ALA A 119 -20.37 8.38 14.17
CA ALA A 119 -20.27 9.83 14.31
C ALA A 119 -21.31 10.31 15.34
N THR A 120 -20.93 10.30 16.63
CA THR A 120 -21.78 10.78 17.71
C THR A 120 -21.39 12.20 18.14
N PRO A 121 -22.29 12.96 18.80
CA PRO A 121 -21.94 14.27 19.34
C PRO A 121 -20.76 14.24 20.32
N GLU A 122 -20.60 13.16 21.07
CA GLU A 122 -19.48 12.97 22.01
C GLU A 122 -18.15 12.89 21.25
N ILE A 123 -18.11 12.11 20.15
CA ILE A 123 -16.91 12.01 19.31
C ILE A 123 -16.60 13.35 18.65
N LEU A 124 -17.61 14.07 18.15
CA LEU A 124 -17.40 15.41 17.59
C LEU A 124 -16.78 16.34 18.63
N ALA A 125 -17.33 16.34 19.86
CA ALA A 125 -16.83 17.20 20.94
C ALA A 125 -15.36 16.91 21.30
N GLU A 126 -14.94 15.64 21.27
CA GLU A 126 -13.55 15.23 21.50
C GLU A 126 -12.60 15.64 20.37
N LYS A 127 -13.11 15.76 19.14
CA LYS A 127 -12.30 16.08 17.96
C LYS A 127 -12.24 17.58 17.63
N ILE A 128 -12.98 18.44 18.34
CA ILE A 128 -12.83 19.87 18.21
C ILE A 128 -11.41 20.28 18.61
N ASP A 129 -10.71 20.96 17.70
CA ASP A 129 -9.38 21.48 17.93
C ASP A 129 -9.37 23.01 17.75
N THR A 130 -9.41 23.74 18.85
CA THR A 130 -9.41 25.20 18.86
C THR A 130 -8.07 25.84 18.46
N THR A 131 -7.03 25.03 18.25
CA THR A 131 -5.74 25.51 17.71
C THR A 131 -5.78 25.69 16.20
N GLN A 132 -6.74 25.05 15.53
CA GLN A 132 -6.98 25.26 14.11
C GLN A 132 -7.44 26.69 13.83
N THR A 133 -6.85 27.33 12.83
CA THR A 133 -7.20 28.70 12.45
C THR A 133 -8.43 28.77 11.55
N GLU A 134 -8.72 27.69 10.84
CA GLU A 134 -9.81 27.60 9.88
C GLU A 134 -10.97 26.75 10.42
N PHE A 135 -12.15 27.01 9.86
CA PHE A 135 -13.34 26.21 10.12
C PHE A 135 -13.64 25.34 8.91
N SER A 136 -13.97 24.08 9.16
CA SER A 136 -14.38 23.11 8.15
C SER A 136 -15.86 22.77 8.25
N ASP A 137 -16.50 22.56 7.11
CA ASP A 137 -17.82 21.94 7.04
C ASP A 137 -17.64 20.41 7.10
N VAL A 138 -17.89 19.85 8.28
CA VAL A 138 -17.79 18.40 8.52
C VAL A 138 -19.15 17.72 8.63
N SER A 139 -20.19 18.37 8.08
CA SER A 139 -21.55 17.82 8.01
C SER A 139 -21.67 16.53 7.21
N TYR A 140 -20.71 16.24 6.34
CA TYR A 140 -20.60 14.92 5.67
C TYR A 140 -20.41 13.79 6.69
N PHE A 141 -19.66 14.02 7.75
CA PHE A 141 -19.36 13.02 8.78
C PHE A 141 -20.40 13.01 9.90
N PHE A 142 -20.73 14.17 10.45
CA PHE A 142 -21.52 14.32 11.67
C PHE A 142 -22.97 14.77 11.44
N GLY A 143 -23.34 15.05 10.20
CA GLY A 143 -24.68 15.51 9.86
C GLY A 143 -24.91 17.00 10.12
N PRO A 144 -26.19 17.44 10.05
CA PRO A 144 -26.58 18.85 10.22
C PRO A 144 -26.14 19.41 11.58
N GLY A 145 -25.67 20.64 11.58
CA GLY A 145 -25.14 21.33 12.76
C GLY A 145 -23.60 21.30 12.88
N ALA A 146 -22.94 20.57 11.96
CA ALA A 146 -21.48 20.49 11.92
C ALA A 146 -20.87 21.23 10.71
N GLU A 147 -21.53 22.30 10.24
CA GLU A 147 -21.10 23.04 9.04
C GLU A 147 -19.96 24.01 9.31
N ARG A 148 -19.63 24.26 10.60
CA ARG A 148 -18.58 25.21 10.97
C ARG A 148 -17.86 24.76 12.24
N ILE A 149 -16.93 23.85 12.10
CA ILE A 149 -16.19 23.25 13.24
C ILE A 149 -14.67 23.50 13.02
N GLN A 150 -13.96 23.83 14.09
CA GLN A 150 -12.49 23.81 14.12
C GLN A 150 -12.06 22.37 14.43
N ILE A 151 -11.45 21.71 13.46
CA ILE A 151 -11.09 20.29 13.53
C ILE A 151 -9.92 20.04 12.57
N ASP A 152 -9.15 18.98 12.80
CA ASP A 152 -8.06 18.61 11.91
C ASP A 152 -8.57 18.22 10.52
N PRO A 153 -8.25 19.00 9.45
CA PRO A 153 -8.71 18.72 8.11
C PRO A 153 -8.08 17.48 7.46
N ALA A 154 -6.95 16.98 7.97
CA ALA A 154 -6.35 15.74 7.49
C ALA A 154 -7.20 14.52 7.89
N GLN A 155 -7.81 14.55 9.08
CA GLN A 155 -8.76 13.53 9.51
C GLN A 155 -10.18 13.79 8.98
N TYR A 156 -10.66 15.04 9.07
CA TYR A 156 -12.02 15.44 8.70
C TYR A 156 -11.99 16.54 7.65
N PRO A 157 -11.72 16.19 6.38
CA PRO A 157 -11.68 17.18 5.30
C PRO A 157 -13.04 17.88 5.12
N ASP A 158 -12.98 19.14 4.70
CA ASP A 158 -14.18 19.93 4.40
C ASP A 158 -15.07 19.21 3.39
N ARG A 159 -16.38 19.34 3.54
CA ARG A 159 -17.38 18.73 2.66
C ARG A 159 -17.11 18.97 1.16
N LYS A 160 -16.64 20.16 0.79
CA LYS A 160 -16.29 20.46 -0.60
C LYS A 160 -15.13 19.62 -1.12
N VAL A 161 -14.20 19.23 -0.24
CA VAL A 161 -13.12 18.30 -0.56
C VAL A 161 -13.68 16.91 -0.80
N VAL A 162 -14.56 16.44 0.08
CA VAL A 162 -15.20 15.12 -0.05
C VAL A 162 -16.05 15.04 -1.31
N GLU A 163 -16.81 16.09 -1.66
CA GLU A 163 -17.68 16.12 -2.83
C GLU A 163 -16.94 16.01 -4.17
N ARG A 164 -15.65 16.38 -4.23
CA ARG A 164 -14.82 16.17 -5.42
C ARG A 164 -14.12 14.81 -5.48
N CYS A 165 -14.25 14.00 -4.44
CA CYS A 165 -13.67 12.68 -4.38
C CYS A 165 -14.63 11.62 -4.95
N ALA A 166 -14.09 10.46 -5.34
CA ALA A 166 -14.85 9.35 -5.89
C ALA A 166 -14.74 8.10 -5.02
N MET A 167 -15.89 7.45 -4.78
CA MET A 167 -15.91 6.15 -4.09
C MET A 167 -15.16 5.11 -4.89
N ILE A 168 -14.22 4.38 -4.25
CA ILE A 168 -13.58 3.20 -4.85
C ILE A 168 -14.65 2.17 -5.18
N ARG A 169 -14.55 1.61 -6.38
CA ARG A 169 -15.41 0.53 -6.86
C ARG A 169 -14.56 -0.63 -7.36
N ASP A 170 -15.09 -1.83 -7.21
CA ASP A 170 -14.53 -3.03 -7.82
C ASP A 170 -14.64 -2.96 -9.33
N PHE A 171 -13.60 -3.35 -10.06
CA PHE A 171 -13.60 -3.40 -11.52
C PHE A 171 -14.30 -4.65 -12.08
N GLY A 172 -14.70 -5.59 -11.21
CA GLY A 172 -15.39 -6.81 -11.60
C GLY A 172 -14.60 -7.62 -12.63
N ASN A 173 -15.21 -7.88 -13.78
CA ASN A 173 -14.60 -8.66 -14.86
C ASN A 173 -13.37 -7.97 -15.51
N GLU A 174 -13.19 -6.68 -15.29
CA GLU A 174 -12.10 -5.89 -15.89
C GLU A 174 -10.89 -5.75 -14.97
N THR A 175 -10.95 -6.35 -13.78
CA THR A 175 -9.84 -6.37 -12.83
C THR A 175 -8.54 -6.93 -13.45
N GLU A 176 -8.64 -7.96 -14.28
CA GLU A 176 -7.49 -8.57 -14.95
C GLU A 176 -6.78 -7.57 -15.89
N VAL A 177 -7.53 -6.78 -16.64
CA VAL A 177 -6.98 -5.76 -17.56
C VAL A 177 -6.20 -4.68 -16.78
N VAL A 178 -6.75 -4.25 -15.63
CA VAL A 178 -6.08 -3.28 -14.74
C VAL A 178 -4.80 -3.88 -14.14
N LEU A 179 -4.83 -5.15 -13.71
CA LEU A 179 -3.65 -5.84 -13.17
C LEU A 179 -2.57 -6.07 -14.22
N GLU A 180 -2.93 -6.37 -15.47
CA GLU A 180 -1.99 -6.46 -16.58
C GLU A 180 -1.33 -5.11 -16.87
N MET A 181 -2.10 -4.04 -16.93
CA MET A 181 -1.57 -2.67 -17.08
C MET A 181 -0.58 -2.36 -15.95
N TRP A 182 -0.96 -2.62 -14.70
CA TRP A 182 -0.11 -2.42 -13.54
C TRP A 182 1.18 -3.25 -13.60
N SER A 183 1.11 -4.49 -14.07
CA SER A 183 2.27 -5.35 -14.29
C SER A 183 3.22 -4.78 -15.33
N ARG A 184 2.70 -4.20 -16.42
CA ARG A 184 3.52 -3.51 -17.43
C ARG A 184 4.20 -2.26 -16.87
N VAL A 185 3.49 -1.48 -16.04
CA VAL A 185 4.07 -0.31 -15.37
C VAL A 185 5.20 -0.72 -14.41
N LYS A 186 5.00 -1.75 -13.58
CA LYS A 186 6.01 -2.24 -12.62
C LYS A 186 7.15 -3.02 -13.29
N GLY A 187 6.83 -3.86 -14.26
CA GLY A 187 7.75 -4.82 -14.88
C GLY A 187 8.94 -4.20 -15.60
N ASP A 188 8.78 -3.00 -16.16
CA ASP A 188 9.88 -2.28 -16.81
C ASP A 188 11.04 -1.87 -15.88
N ASN A 189 10.97 -2.20 -14.59
CA ASN A 189 12.04 -1.91 -13.62
C ASN A 189 13.21 -2.89 -13.68
N LEU A 190 13.02 -4.07 -14.26
CA LEU A 190 14.12 -5.01 -14.49
C LEU A 190 14.83 -4.63 -15.79
N ASN A 191 15.92 -3.91 -15.66
CA ASN A 191 16.81 -3.64 -16.79
C ASN A 191 17.15 -4.98 -17.46
N SER A 192 16.85 -5.12 -18.76
CA SER A 192 17.06 -6.34 -19.53
C SER A 192 18.49 -6.90 -19.38
N TRP A 193 19.46 -6.04 -19.17
CA TRP A 193 20.84 -6.39 -18.86
C TRP A 193 21.00 -7.18 -17.57
N ILE A 194 20.25 -6.85 -16.52
CA ILE A 194 20.29 -7.57 -15.23
C ILE A 194 19.74 -8.97 -15.41
N VAL A 195 18.66 -9.12 -16.17
CA VAL A 195 18.07 -10.43 -16.48
C VAL A 195 19.05 -11.29 -17.27
N ILE A 196 19.69 -10.73 -18.32
CA ILE A 196 20.70 -11.40 -19.11
C ILE A 196 21.89 -11.83 -18.23
N LEU A 197 22.35 -10.95 -17.34
CA LEU A 197 23.46 -11.22 -16.44
C LEU A 197 23.13 -12.36 -15.46
N ILE A 198 21.92 -12.39 -14.92
CA ILE A 198 21.46 -13.49 -14.06
C ILE A 198 21.49 -14.82 -14.83
N PHE A 199 20.91 -14.86 -16.04
CA PHE A 199 20.93 -16.08 -16.86
C PHE A 199 22.35 -16.49 -17.25
N ALA A 200 23.24 -15.55 -17.56
CA ALA A 200 24.64 -15.84 -17.84
C ALA A 200 25.37 -16.47 -16.65
N VAL A 201 25.16 -15.92 -15.43
CA VAL A 201 25.74 -16.49 -14.20
C VAL A 201 25.22 -17.91 -13.94
N PHE A 202 23.91 -18.14 -14.06
CA PHE A 202 23.35 -19.49 -13.91
C PHE A 202 23.87 -20.45 -14.99
N GLY A 203 24.01 -20.00 -16.23
CA GLY A 203 24.61 -20.78 -17.31
C GLY A 203 26.06 -21.18 -17.02
N LEU A 204 26.90 -20.24 -16.56
CA LEU A 204 28.28 -20.51 -16.18
C LEU A 204 28.37 -21.49 -15.00
N LEU A 205 27.54 -21.33 -13.97
CA LEU A 205 27.47 -22.26 -12.85
C LEU A 205 27.07 -23.68 -13.29
N PHE A 206 26.10 -23.79 -14.19
CA PHE A 206 25.69 -25.06 -14.76
C PHE A 206 26.84 -25.74 -15.51
N VAL A 207 27.50 -25.02 -16.42
CA VAL A 207 28.67 -25.50 -17.16
C VAL A 207 29.77 -25.95 -16.20
N TRP A 208 30.05 -25.17 -15.15
CA TRP A 208 31.05 -25.52 -14.15
C TRP A 208 30.70 -26.82 -13.40
N VAL A 209 29.44 -26.97 -12.99
CA VAL A 209 28.96 -28.21 -12.33
C VAL A 209 29.10 -29.42 -13.23
N VAL A 210 28.70 -29.30 -14.50
CA VAL A 210 28.82 -30.36 -15.51
C VAL A 210 30.29 -30.71 -15.72
N TYR A 211 31.15 -29.71 -15.92
CA TYR A 211 32.59 -29.89 -16.08
C TYR A 211 33.22 -30.61 -14.88
N LYS A 212 32.88 -30.20 -13.68
CA LYS A 212 33.35 -30.83 -12.41
C LYS A 212 32.88 -32.29 -12.30
N ARG A 213 31.65 -32.58 -12.76
CA ARG A 213 31.09 -33.95 -12.76
C ARG A 213 31.80 -34.84 -13.78
N ILE A 214 32.07 -34.34 -14.98
CA ILE A 214 32.83 -35.05 -16.04
C ILE A 214 34.25 -35.33 -15.58
N ASN A 215 34.95 -34.36 -15.04
CA ASN A 215 36.30 -34.52 -14.53
C ASN A 215 36.40 -35.56 -13.40
N ARG A 216 35.46 -35.54 -12.46
CA ARG A 216 35.39 -36.57 -11.42
C ARG A 216 35.15 -37.96 -11.98
N TYR A 217 34.29 -38.06 -13.01
CA TYR A 217 34.04 -39.33 -13.68
C TYR A 217 35.30 -39.87 -14.42
N GLN A 218 36.01 -39.00 -15.13
CA GLN A 218 37.25 -39.35 -15.83
C GLN A 218 38.36 -39.76 -14.84
N GLN A 219 38.52 -39.07 -13.71
CA GLN A 219 39.48 -39.44 -12.67
C GLN A 219 39.16 -40.79 -12.07
N LYS A 220 37.87 -41.09 -11.76
CA LYS A 220 37.46 -42.42 -11.29
C LYS A 220 37.75 -43.52 -12.31
N ARG A 221 37.56 -43.24 -13.58
CA ARG A 221 37.83 -44.21 -14.68
C ARG A 221 39.34 -44.46 -14.85
N ARG A 222 40.19 -43.42 -14.71
CA ARG A 222 41.67 -43.55 -14.73
C ARG A 222 42.15 -44.33 -13.51
N HIS A 223 41.63 -44.11 -12.32
CA HIS A 223 42.00 -44.89 -11.12
C HIS A 223 41.55 -46.36 -11.21
N ARG A 224 40.39 -46.66 -11.79
CA ARG A 224 39.96 -48.06 -12.02
C ARG A 224 40.86 -48.79 -13.01
N ARG A 225 41.28 -48.11 -14.11
CA ARG A 225 42.22 -48.68 -15.08
C ARG A 225 43.59 -48.97 -14.45
N ARG A 226 44.15 -48.09 -13.64
CA ARG A 226 45.41 -48.29 -12.91
C ARG A 226 45.32 -49.51 -11.95
N ARG A 227 44.26 -49.63 -11.16
CA ARG A 227 44.05 -50.77 -10.25
C ARG A 227 43.90 -52.12 -10.99
N SER A 228 43.30 -52.15 -12.15
CA SER A 228 43.19 -53.39 -12.95
C SER A 228 44.52 -53.85 -13.53
N TRP A 229 45.43 -52.90 -13.79
CA TRP A 229 46.78 -53.20 -14.30
C TRP A 229 47.68 -53.83 -13.19
N TYR A 230 47.60 -53.31 -11.96
CA TYR A 230 48.33 -53.90 -10.84
C TYR A 230 47.80 -55.25 -10.34
N LYS A 231 46.62 -55.63 -10.71
CA LYS A 231 46.07 -56.95 -10.38
C LYS A 231 46.39 -58.04 -11.42
N LYS A 232 47.01 -57.70 -12.56
CA LYS A 232 47.37 -58.61 -13.65
C LYS A 232 48.88 -58.90 -13.68
N LYS A 233 49.65 -58.36 -12.79
CA LYS A 233 51.03 -58.72 -12.46
C LYS A 233 51.01 -59.55 -11.17
#